data_790ea2381605d3e57980c94cba992c46
#
_entry.id   790ea2381605d3e57980c94cba992c46
#
_cell.length_a   1.000
_cell.length_b   1.000
_cell.length_c   1.000
_cell.angle_alpha   90.00
_cell.angle_beta   90.00
_cell.angle_gamma   90.00
#
_symmetry.space_group_name_H-M   'P 1'
#
loop_
_entity.id
_entity.type
_entity.pdbx_description
1 polymer ?
#
loop_
_entity_poly.entity_id
_entity_poly.type
_entity_poly.pdbx_seq_one_letter_code
_entity_poly.pdbx_strand_id
1 'polypeptide(L)'
;MDKIFLAVELQVGDTIGFTFFLTSIAMLAATVFFFIERGSVAEKWKLSLTVSGLITGIAAVHYYYMRTVWIETGMRPTEFRYIDWILTVPLMCVEFYLLTGVGLRKMVTASIIICLLYTSPRPRDATLSRMPSSA
;
A
#
# COMPACT_ATOMS: atom_id res chain seq x y z
N MET A 1 15.20 10.88 19.83
CA MET A 1 14.57 9.63 19.35
C MET A 1 13.18 9.40 19.96
N ASP A 2 12.81 10.15 20.96
CA ASP A 2 11.56 9.94 21.72
C ASP A 2 10.30 10.57 21.10
N LYS A 3 10.44 11.33 20.02
CA LYS A 3 9.30 11.95 19.29
C LYS A 3 8.70 11.10 18.18
N ILE A 4 9.32 9.95 17.86
CA ILE A 4 8.87 9.11 16.74
C ILE A 4 7.76 8.13 17.16
N PHE A 5 7.70 7.75 18.43
CA PHE A 5 6.74 6.76 18.91
C PHE A 5 5.56 7.33 19.71
N LEU A 6 5.66 8.55 20.19
CA LEU A 6 4.64 9.17 21.03
C LEU A 6 4.19 10.49 20.42
N ALA A 7 2.92 10.50 20.07
CA ALA A 7 2.15 11.73 19.92
C ALA A 7 2.49 12.63 18.73
N VAL A 8 2.28 12.13 17.55
CA VAL A 8 1.60 13.02 16.61
C VAL A 8 0.15 13.01 17.06
N GLU A 9 -0.21 13.99 17.89
CA GLU A 9 -1.56 14.10 18.45
C GLU A 9 -2.54 14.16 17.30
N LEU A 10 -3.49 13.21 17.32
CA LEU A 10 -4.67 13.25 16.46
C LEU A 10 -5.44 14.51 16.83
N GLN A 11 -5.37 15.52 16.00
CA GLN A 11 -6.17 16.72 16.21
C GLN A 11 -7.65 16.36 16.03
N VAL A 12 -8.46 16.81 16.95
CA VAL A 12 -9.91 16.66 16.89
C VAL A 12 -10.40 17.34 15.60
N GLY A 13 -10.89 16.52 14.63
CA GLY A 13 -11.34 17.01 13.32
C GLY A 13 -10.44 16.65 12.14
N ASP A 14 -9.23 16.10 12.34
CA ASP A 14 -8.39 15.59 11.25
C ASP A 14 -8.83 14.19 10.81
N THR A 15 -9.87 14.15 9.98
CA THR A 15 -10.41 12.90 9.43
C THR A 15 -9.39 12.17 8.54
N ILE A 16 -8.53 12.91 7.85
CA ILE A 16 -7.54 12.34 6.92
C ILE A 16 -6.42 11.66 7.70
N GLY A 17 -5.85 12.33 8.70
CA GLY A 17 -4.83 11.74 9.58
C GLY A 17 -5.36 10.53 10.35
N PHE A 18 -6.62 10.58 10.78
CA PHE A 18 -7.28 9.44 11.42
C PHE A 18 -7.45 8.25 10.49
N THR A 19 -7.86 8.47 9.23
CA THR A 19 -7.99 7.37 8.25
C THR A 19 -6.67 6.72 7.91
N PHE A 20 -5.58 7.48 7.79
CA PHE A 20 -4.23 6.92 7.62
C PHE A 20 -3.83 6.04 8.81
N PHE A 21 -4.09 6.52 10.03
CA PHE A 21 -3.80 5.76 11.24
C PHE A 21 -4.59 4.46 11.33
N LEU A 22 -5.91 4.54 11.10
CA LEU A 22 -6.78 3.37 11.10
C LEU A 22 -6.35 2.34 10.06
N THR A 23 -6.01 2.79 8.86
CA THR A 23 -5.53 1.91 7.78
C THR A 23 -4.20 1.25 8.16
N SER A 24 -3.26 1.99 8.74
CA SER A 24 -1.99 1.43 9.21
C SER A 24 -2.20 0.32 10.24
N ILE A 25 -3.06 0.53 11.24
CA ILE A 25 -3.36 -0.48 12.25
C ILE A 25 -4.07 -1.69 11.63
N ALA A 26 -5.03 -1.48 10.74
CA ALA A 26 -5.74 -2.56 10.07
C ALA A 26 -4.78 -3.43 9.23
N MET A 27 -3.86 -2.82 8.49
CA MET A 27 -2.84 -3.52 7.71
C MET A 27 -1.84 -4.27 8.61
N LEU A 28 -1.45 -3.68 9.75
CA LEU A 28 -0.59 -4.35 10.72
C LEU A 28 -1.28 -5.57 11.33
N ALA A 29 -2.55 -5.44 11.70
CA ALA A 29 -3.35 -6.56 12.21
C ALA A 29 -3.47 -7.68 11.18
N ALA A 30 -3.72 -7.35 9.91
CA ALA A 30 -3.75 -8.31 8.81
C ALA A 30 -2.40 -9.00 8.63
N THR A 31 -1.28 -8.28 8.74
CA THR A 31 0.07 -8.86 8.69
C THR A 31 0.26 -9.91 9.77
N VAL A 32 -0.06 -9.56 11.01
CA VAL A 32 0.05 -10.48 12.14
C VAL A 32 -0.84 -11.71 11.94
N PHE A 33 -2.08 -11.50 11.48
CA PHE A 33 -3.00 -12.58 11.18
C PHE A 33 -2.45 -13.55 10.13
N PHE A 34 -1.92 -13.05 9.01
CA PHE A 34 -1.36 -13.91 7.95
C PHE A 34 -0.15 -14.72 8.44
N PHE A 35 0.71 -14.13 9.26
CA PHE A 35 1.87 -14.85 9.80
C PHE A 35 1.47 -15.92 10.83
N ILE A 36 0.45 -15.67 11.66
CA ILE A 36 -0.06 -16.66 12.60
C ILE A 36 -0.74 -17.80 11.83
N GLU A 37 -1.63 -17.46 10.89
CA GLU A 37 -2.40 -18.44 10.13
C GLU A 37 -1.52 -19.33 9.24
N ARG A 38 -0.34 -18.82 8.83
CA ARG A 38 0.66 -19.61 8.09
C ARG A 38 1.00 -20.94 8.76
N GLY A 39 0.93 -21.01 10.09
CA GLY A 39 1.18 -22.25 10.85
C GLY A 39 0.10 -23.30 10.68
N SER A 40 -1.13 -22.89 10.42
CA SER A 40 -2.34 -23.74 10.39
C SER A 40 -2.68 -24.30 9.02
N VAL A 41 -2.10 -23.73 7.94
CA VAL A 41 -2.46 -24.10 6.56
C VAL A 41 -1.53 -25.14 5.95
N ALA A 42 -2.05 -25.82 4.92
CA ALA A 42 -1.27 -26.78 4.14
C ALA A 42 -0.04 -26.11 3.47
N GLU A 43 1.05 -26.86 3.29
CA GLU A 43 2.34 -26.39 2.75
C GLU A 43 2.20 -25.55 1.47
N LYS A 44 1.31 -25.94 0.57
CA LYS A 44 1.07 -25.24 -0.70
C LYS A 44 0.61 -23.79 -0.55
N TRP A 45 -0.06 -23.44 0.57
CA TRP A 45 -0.60 -22.12 0.83
C TRP A 45 0.31 -21.23 1.70
N LYS A 46 1.32 -21.81 2.34
CA LYS A 46 2.23 -21.09 3.23
C LYS A 46 2.95 -19.95 2.53
N LEU A 47 3.36 -20.17 1.28
CA LEU A 47 4.05 -19.14 0.50
C LEU A 47 3.10 -17.98 0.17
N SER A 48 1.86 -18.27 -0.23
CA SER A 48 0.86 -17.24 -0.50
C SER A 48 0.59 -16.38 0.74
N LEU A 49 0.33 -17.00 1.89
CA LEU A 49 0.14 -16.25 3.14
C LEU A 49 1.36 -15.43 3.56
N THR A 50 2.57 -15.91 3.25
CA THR A 50 3.79 -15.14 3.51
C THR A 50 3.85 -13.89 2.62
N VAL A 51 3.52 -14.02 1.33
CA VAL A 51 3.49 -12.88 0.39
C VAL A 51 2.41 -11.89 0.79
N SER A 52 1.20 -12.35 1.14
CA SER A 52 0.12 -11.49 1.63
C SER A 52 0.53 -10.73 2.90
N GLY A 53 1.20 -11.40 3.84
CA GLY A 53 1.75 -10.79 5.05
C GLY A 53 2.81 -9.72 4.75
N LEU A 54 3.67 -9.95 3.76
CA LEU A 54 4.66 -8.95 3.33
C LEU A 54 3.99 -7.73 2.70
N ILE A 55 3.00 -7.93 1.82
CA ILE A 55 2.26 -6.83 1.18
C ILE A 55 1.60 -5.95 2.24
N THR A 56 0.86 -6.56 3.17
CA THR A 56 0.16 -5.81 4.22
C THR A 56 1.12 -5.15 5.20
N GLY A 57 2.27 -5.78 5.50
CA GLY A 57 3.30 -5.22 6.36
C GLY A 57 3.98 -3.98 5.74
N ILE A 58 4.33 -4.04 4.46
CA ILE A 58 4.88 -2.90 3.72
C ILE A 58 3.86 -1.76 3.70
N ALA A 59 2.60 -2.06 3.37
CA ALA A 59 1.53 -1.07 3.36
C ALA A 59 1.31 -0.43 4.73
N ALA A 60 1.34 -1.19 5.83
CA ALA A 60 1.21 -0.67 7.18
C ALA A 60 2.25 0.40 7.50
N VAL A 61 3.52 0.13 7.18
CA VAL A 61 4.63 1.08 7.39
C VAL A 61 4.44 2.33 6.53
N HIS A 62 4.05 2.18 5.25
CA HIS A 62 3.85 3.32 4.36
C HIS A 62 2.68 4.20 4.80
N TYR A 63 1.55 3.63 5.21
CA TYR A 63 0.41 4.40 5.71
C TYR A 63 0.74 5.14 7.00
N TYR A 64 1.54 4.54 7.88
CA TYR A 64 2.03 5.23 9.08
C TYR A 64 2.92 6.42 8.72
N TYR A 65 3.84 6.24 7.78
CA TYR A 65 4.73 7.31 7.31
C TYR A 65 3.97 8.41 6.58
N MET A 66 3.03 8.06 5.70
CA MET A 66 2.17 9.03 5.01
C MET A 66 1.35 9.89 5.98
N ARG A 67 0.91 9.29 7.09
CA ARG A 67 0.25 10.05 8.17
C ARG A 67 1.16 11.12 8.75
N THR A 68 2.41 10.77 9.06
CA THR A 68 3.39 11.72 9.61
C THR A 68 3.62 12.89 8.65
N VAL A 69 3.84 12.59 7.37
CA VAL A 69 4.02 13.62 6.33
C VAL A 69 2.78 14.50 6.20
N TRP A 70 1.59 13.94 6.26
CA TRP A 70 0.33 14.71 6.23
C TRP A 70 0.25 15.70 7.39
N ILE A 71 0.57 15.27 8.60
CA ILE A 71 0.47 16.12 9.79
C ILE A 71 1.52 17.23 9.79
N GLU A 72 2.73 16.94 9.33
CA GLU A 72 3.83 17.92 9.28
C GLU A 72 3.67 18.94 8.15
N THR A 73 3.14 18.54 7.01
CA THR A 73 3.15 19.39 5.80
C THR A 73 1.75 19.86 5.37
N GLY A 74 0.69 19.21 5.82
CA GLY A 74 -0.67 19.44 5.33
C GLY A 74 -0.89 19.07 3.85
N MET A 75 0.15 18.54 3.18
CA MET A 75 0.10 18.16 1.77
C MET A 75 -0.19 16.67 1.62
N ARG A 76 -0.92 16.31 0.56
CA ARG A 76 -1.20 14.91 0.26
C ARG A 76 0.09 14.18 -0.15
N PRO A 77 0.49 13.11 0.56
CA PRO A 77 1.73 12.38 0.29
C PRO A 77 1.59 11.46 -0.92
N THR A 78 1.29 12.02 -2.10
CA THR A 78 1.02 11.25 -3.33
C THR A 78 2.24 10.48 -3.80
N GLU A 79 3.43 11.06 -3.64
CA GLU A 79 4.70 10.44 -4.06
C GLU A 79 4.98 9.15 -3.27
N PHE A 80 4.70 9.14 -1.97
CA PHE A 80 4.88 7.96 -1.13
C PHE A 80 3.94 6.81 -1.49
N ARG A 81 2.77 7.11 -2.03
CA ARG A 81 1.85 6.11 -2.56
C ARG A 81 2.43 5.38 -3.76
N TYR A 82 3.13 6.08 -4.66
CA TYR A 82 3.80 5.45 -5.79
C TYR A 82 4.95 4.55 -5.34
N ILE A 83 5.70 4.94 -4.31
CA ILE A 83 6.77 4.11 -3.74
C ILE A 83 6.18 2.81 -3.18
N ASP A 84 5.09 2.88 -2.44
CA ASP A 84 4.37 1.70 -1.94
C ASP A 84 3.96 0.77 -3.08
N TRP A 85 3.36 1.30 -4.13
CA TRP A 85 2.88 0.52 -5.26
C TRP A 85 3.99 -0.15 -6.06
N ILE A 86 5.15 0.48 -6.19
CA ILE A 86 6.32 -0.13 -6.85
C ILE A 86 6.77 -1.39 -6.11
N LEU A 87 6.62 -1.41 -4.79
CA LEU A 87 6.98 -2.56 -3.96
C LEU A 87 5.85 -3.59 -3.87
N THR A 88 4.62 -3.15 -3.65
CA THR A 88 3.49 -4.05 -3.36
C THR A 88 2.86 -4.65 -4.60
N VAL A 89 2.82 -3.95 -5.74
CA VAL A 89 2.21 -4.47 -6.97
C VAL A 89 2.94 -5.70 -7.52
N PRO A 90 4.27 -5.77 -7.60
CA PRO A 90 4.97 -6.99 -7.98
C PRO A 90 4.67 -8.17 -7.04
N LEU A 91 4.58 -7.93 -5.73
CA LEU A 91 4.24 -8.96 -4.76
C LEU A 91 2.80 -9.47 -4.94
N MET A 92 1.84 -8.57 -5.22
CA MET A 92 0.46 -8.96 -5.56
C MET A 92 0.41 -9.83 -6.81
N CYS A 93 1.24 -9.56 -7.81
CA CYS A 93 1.32 -10.38 -9.00
C CYS A 93 1.90 -11.77 -8.70
N VAL A 94 2.91 -11.86 -7.82
CA VAL A 94 3.44 -13.14 -7.32
C VAL A 94 2.34 -13.93 -6.60
N GLU A 95 1.59 -13.28 -5.73
CA GLU A 95 0.48 -13.89 -5.01
C GLU A 95 -0.58 -14.42 -5.99
N PHE A 96 -0.97 -13.62 -6.96
CA PHE A 96 -1.93 -14.03 -8.00
C PHE A 96 -1.43 -15.23 -8.80
N TYR A 97 -0.13 -15.29 -9.10
CA TYR A 97 0.50 -16.45 -9.72
C TYR A 97 0.39 -17.72 -8.85
N LEU A 98 0.68 -17.59 -7.56
CA LEU A 98 0.62 -18.71 -6.63
C LEU A 98 -0.81 -19.28 -6.49
N LEU A 99 -1.82 -18.41 -6.57
CA LEU A 99 -3.22 -18.80 -6.47
C LEU A 99 -3.76 -19.41 -7.76
N THR A 100 -3.40 -18.86 -8.92
CA THR A 100 -3.96 -19.26 -10.22
C THR A 100 -3.17 -20.34 -10.95
N GLY A 101 -1.88 -20.52 -10.61
CA GLY A 101 -1.00 -21.45 -11.30
C GLY A 101 -0.65 -21.05 -12.76
N VAL A 102 -0.93 -19.80 -13.15
CA VAL A 102 -0.61 -19.29 -14.49
C VAL A 102 0.90 -19.21 -14.67
N GLY A 103 1.42 -19.61 -15.85
CA GLY A 103 2.86 -19.67 -16.10
C GLY A 103 3.59 -18.36 -15.82
N LEU A 104 4.76 -18.44 -15.19
CA LEU A 104 5.59 -17.34 -14.71
C LEU A 104 5.78 -16.22 -15.77
N ARG A 105 5.96 -16.57 -17.02
CA ARG A 105 6.17 -15.62 -18.12
C ARG A 105 4.96 -14.70 -18.32
N LYS A 106 3.73 -15.27 -18.29
CA LYS A 106 2.49 -14.49 -18.42
C LYS A 106 2.29 -13.58 -17.22
N MET A 107 2.65 -14.05 -16.04
CA MET A 107 2.56 -13.27 -14.82
C MET A 107 3.51 -12.07 -14.83
N VAL A 108 4.79 -12.27 -15.17
CA VAL A 108 5.76 -11.17 -15.25
C VAL A 108 5.32 -10.12 -16.27
N THR A 109 4.79 -10.54 -17.42
CA THR A 109 4.27 -9.62 -18.43
C THR A 109 3.08 -8.83 -17.89
N ALA A 110 2.14 -9.49 -17.22
CA ALA A 110 0.99 -8.82 -16.61
C ALA A 110 1.42 -7.84 -15.51
N SER A 111 2.40 -8.21 -14.68
CA SER A 111 2.97 -7.34 -13.65
C SER A 111 3.56 -6.06 -14.22
N ILE A 112 4.36 -6.19 -15.28
CA ILE A 112 4.96 -5.03 -15.95
C ILE A 112 3.87 -4.14 -16.55
N ILE A 113 2.88 -4.71 -17.21
CA ILE A 113 1.77 -3.96 -17.80
C ILE A 113 0.98 -3.22 -16.70
N ILE A 114 0.64 -3.89 -15.61
CA ILE A 114 -0.08 -3.28 -14.49
C ILE A 114 0.75 -2.17 -13.84
N CYS A 115 2.03 -2.40 -13.58
CA CYS A 115 2.93 -1.37 -13.05
C CYS A 115 2.99 -0.16 -13.98
N LEU A 116 3.15 -0.35 -15.28
CA LEU A 116 3.20 0.74 -16.26
C LEU A 116 1.86 1.49 -16.36
N LEU A 117 0.72 0.78 -16.33
CA LEU A 117 -0.60 1.41 -16.37
C LEU A 117 -0.92 2.23 -15.12
N TYR A 118 -0.48 1.77 -13.94
CA TYR A 118 -0.71 2.48 -12.68
C TYR A 118 0.27 3.62 -12.44
N THR A 119 1.49 3.52 -12.92
CA THR A 119 2.53 4.55 -12.75
C THR A 119 2.57 5.57 -13.89
N SER A 120 1.94 5.26 -15.02
CA SER A 120 1.89 6.19 -16.16
C SER A 120 0.87 7.31 -15.90
N PRO A 121 1.25 8.58 -16.06
CA PRO A 121 0.30 9.69 -15.93
C PRO A 121 -0.77 9.55 -17.00
N ARG A 122 -2.03 9.45 -16.57
CA ARG A 122 -3.15 9.34 -17.49
C ARG A 122 -3.44 10.70 -18.12
N PRO A 123 -3.83 10.75 -19.41
CA PRO A 123 -4.22 12.01 -20.05
C PRO A 123 -5.33 12.79 -19.31
N ARG A 124 -6.18 12.09 -18.56
CA ARG A 124 -7.21 12.70 -17.70
C ARG A 124 -6.63 13.52 -16.55
N ASP A 125 -5.52 13.10 -15.96
CA ASP A 125 -4.90 13.82 -14.84
C ASP A 125 -4.25 15.11 -15.33
N ALA A 126 -3.73 15.12 -16.55
CA ALA A 126 -3.19 16.32 -17.20
C ALA A 126 -4.29 17.34 -17.59
N THR A 127 -5.50 16.89 -17.90
CA THR A 127 -6.64 17.78 -18.21
C THR A 127 -7.28 18.34 -16.95
N LEU A 128 -7.37 17.56 -15.87
CA LEU A 128 -7.90 18.02 -14.58
C LEU A 128 -6.99 19.04 -13.90
N SER A 129 -5.68 18.94 -14.06
CA SER A 129 -4.72 19.91 -13.52
C SER A 129 -4.70 21.23 -14.30
N ARG A 130 -5.32 21.28 -15.50
CA ARG A 130 -5.43 22.48 -16.36
C ARG A 130 -6.78 23.16 -16.27
N MET A 131 -7.74 22.65 -15.51
CA MET A 131 -8.97 23.38 -15.28
C MET A 131 -8.66 24.59 -14.42
N PRO A 132 -8.87 25.84 -14.93
CA PRO A 132 -8.78 27.01 -14.07
C PRO A 132 -9.84 26.83 -12.98
N SER A 133 -9.45 27.08 -11.73
CA SER A 133 -10.38 27.25 -10.65
C SER A 133 -11.29 28.41 -11.02
N SER A 134 -12.39 28.10 -11.68
CA SER A 134 -13.45 29.09 -11.89
C SER A 134 -13.97 29.49 -10.52
N ALA A 135 -13.76 30.75 -10.25
CA ALA A 135 -14.24 31.47 -9.09
C ALA A 135 -15.70 31.17 -8.75
#